data_8d969b85e3eb7c3a8b799432c8e2df02
#
_entry.id   8d969b85e3eb7c3a8b799432c8e2df02
#
_cell.length_a   1.000
_cell.length_b   1.000
_cell.length_c   1.000
_cell.angle_alpha   90.00
_cell.angle_beta   90.00
_cell.angle_gamma   90.00
#
_symmetry.space_group_name_H-M   'P 1'
#
loop_
_entity.id
_entity.type
_entity.pdbx_description
1 polymer ?
#
loop_
_entity_poly.entity_id
_entity_poly.type
_entity_poly.pdbx_seq_one_letter_code
_entity_poly.pdbx_strand_id
1 'polypeptide(L)'
;MKQFLAAAQEIDPSYHLISGYRSVAYQTELYNSYVQQEMADDPTLTESQAEKKVQTYSQPPGASEHQTGLAIDMSTVDSLDEADPATVAKVKKIAPKYGFVLRFPDGKTSSTGVGYEDWHFRYVGKESAEYMTEHNLTLEEYLVLLKEKTK
;
A
#
# COMPACT_ATOMS: atom_id res chain seq x y z
N MET A 1 -12.61 4.63 -6.19
CA MET A 1 -12.40 3.22 -5.85
C MET A 1 -13.21 2.28 -6.73
N LYS A 2 -14.57 2.27 -6.71
CA LYS A 2 -15.38 1.29 -7.50
C LYS A 2 -15.02 1.26 -8.99
N GLN A 3 -14.82 2.41 -9.63
CA GLN A 3 -14.43 2.49 -11.04
C GLN A 3 -13.01 1.93 -11.29
N PHE A 4 -12.08 2.12 -10.36
CA PHE A 4 -10.74 1.57 -10.46
C PHE A 4 -10.74 0.05 -10.34
N LEU A 5 -11.46 -0.50 -9.35
CA LEU A 5 -11.61 -1.94 -9.22
C LEU A 5 -12.28 -2.56 -10.48
N ALA A 6 -13.34 -1.94 -10.99
CA ALA A 6 -13.98 -2.42 -12.23
C ALA A 6 -13.01 -2.43 -13.42
N ALA A 7 -12.18 -1.40 -13.57
CA ALA A 7 -11.18 -1.35 -14.64
C ALA A 7 -10.03 -2.37 -14.43
N ALA A 8 -9.67 -2.68 -13.19
CA ALA A 8 -8.73 -3.75 -12.90
C ALA A 8 -9.33 -5.14 -13.25
N GLN A 9 -10.64 -5.34 -13.00
CA GLN A 9 -11.35 -6.56 -13.37
C GLN A 9 -11.53 -6.74 -14.89
N GLU A 10 -11.47 -5.67 -15.68
CA GLU A 10 -11.38 -5.78 -17.15
C GLU A 10 -10.02 -6.33 -17.61
N ILE A 11 -8.96 -6.14 -16.81
CA ILE A 11 -7.62 -6.68 -17.08
C ILE A 11 -7.53 -8.14 -16.61
N ASP A 12 -8.01 -8.41 -15.38
CA ASP A 12 -8.10 -9.75 -14.80
C ASP A 12 -9.34 -9.83 -13.90
N PRO A 13 -10.35 -10.66 -14.26
CA PRO A 13 -11.60 -10.78 -13.50
C PRO A 13 -11.45 -11.25 -12.04
N SER A 14 -10.30 -11.83 -11.68
CA SER A 14 -10.03 -12.25 -10.29
C SER A 14 -9.64 -11.11 -9.36
N TYR A 15 -9.40 -9.89 -9.88
CA TYR A 15 -9.16 -8.73 -9.01
C TYR A 15 -10.31 -8.50 -8.05
N HIS A 16 -9.99 -8.39 -6.78
CA HIS A 16 -10.96 -8.14 -5.72
C HIS A 16 -10.40 -7.18 -4.67
N LEU A 17 -11.31 -6.53 -3.93
CA LEU A 17 -10.94 -5.69 -2.80
C LEU A 17 -10.62 -6.59 -1.61
N ILE A 18 -9.39 -6.49 -1.10
CA ILE A 18 -8.92 -7.20 0.09
C ILE A 18 -9.25 -6.37 1.34
N SER A 19 -8.88 -5.08 1.32
CA SER A 19 -9.04 -4.18 2.47
C SER A 19 -9.29 -2.75 2.00
N GLY A 20 -10.13 -2.04 2.74
CA GLY A 20 -10.40 -0.61 2.54
C GLY A 20 -10.12 0.18 3.80
N TYR A 21 -11.12 0.95 4.29
CA TYR A 21 -10.99 1.65 5.56
C TYR A 21 -10.81 0.67 6.72
N ARG A 22 -9.84 0.97 7.58
CA ARG A 22 -9.60 0.27 8.85
C ARG A 22 -9.61 1.28 9.99
N SER A 23 -10.41 1.03 11.04
CA SER A 23 -10.38 1.84 12.24
C SER A 23 -9.06 1.64 13.01
N VAL A 24 -8.72 2.58 13.88
CA VAL A 24 -7.55 2.45 14.78
C VAL A 24 -7.67 1.18 15.63
N ALA A 25 -8.88 0.90 16.16
CA ALA A 25 -9.12 -0.29 16.98
C ALA A 25 -8.86 -1.59 16.19
N TYR A 26 -9.42 -1.69 14.97
CA TYR A 26 -9.19 -2.85 14.11
C TYR A 26 -7.69 -3.00 13.74
N GLN A 27 -7.01 -1.89 13.40
CA GLN A 27 -5.58 -1.92 13.12
C GLN A 27 -4.76 -2.36 14.33
N THR A 28 -5.18 -2.01 15.55
CA THR A 28 -4.51 -2.45 16.78
C THR A 28 -4.59 -3.98 16.93
N GLU A 29 -5.78 -4.55 16.74
CA GLU A 29 -5.98 -6.00 16.81
C GLU A 29 -5.16 -6.72 15.73
N LEU A 30 -5.22 -6.24 14.48
CA LEU A 30 -4.49 -6.80 13.35
C LEU A 30 -2.97 -6.74 13.57
N TYR A 31 -2.45 -5.58 13.95
CA TYR A 31 -1.01 -5.38 14.20
C TYR A 31 -0.51 -6.29 15.31
N ASN A 32 -1.24 -6.35 16.44
CA ASN A 32 -0.87 -7.22 17.55
C ASN A 32 -0.91 -8.70 17.15
N SER A 33 -1.86 -9.11 16.29
CA SER A 33 -1.91 -10.49 15.80
C SER A 33 -0.69 -10.84 14.97
N TYR A 34 -0.22 -9.94 14.12
CA TYR A 34 1.02 -10.13 13.36
C TYR A 34 2.25 -10.20 14.26
N VAL A 35 2.36 -9.33 15.28
CA VAL A 35 3.47 -9.38 16.25
C VAL A 35 3.50 -10.73 16.98
N GLN A 36 2.33 -11.22 17.42
CA GLN A 36 2.25 -12.55 18.06
C GLN A 36 2.61 -13.68 17.09
N GLN A 37 2.22 -13.58 15.82
CA GLN A 37 2.56 -14.55 14.79
C GLN A 37 4.08 -14.60 14.57
N GLU A 38 4.74 -13.45 14.43
CA GLU A 38 6.18 -13.36 14.24
C GLU A 38 6.94 -13.97 15.43
N MET A 39 6.47 -13.71 16.67
CA MET A 39 7.06 -14.32 17.88
C MET A 39 6.79 -15.83 17.99
N ALA A 40 5.67 -16.32 17.43
CA ALA A 40 5.37 -17.75 17.38
C ALA A 40 6.24 -18.46 16.33
N ASP A 41 6.46 -17.84 15.19
CA ASP A 41 7.26 -18.38 14.08
C ASP A 41 8.77 -18.36 14.42
N ASP A 42 9.22 -17.36 15.17
CA ASP A 42 10.59 -17.27 15.69
C ASP A 42 10.60 -16.92 17.19
N PRO A 43 10.60 -17.93 18.07
CA PRO A 43 10.61 -17.73 19.53
C PRO A 43 11.85 -17.03 20.10
N THR A 44 12.86 -16.77 19.28
CA THR A 44 14.07 -16.02 19.70
C THR A 44 13.89 -14.50 19.60
N LEU A 45 12.82 -14.04 18.92
CA LEU A 45 12.52 -12.62 18.80
C LEU A 45 11.98 -12.05 20.12
N THR A 46 12.50 -10.90 20.49
CA THR A 46 11.82 -10.03 21.46
C THR A 46 10.63 -9.37 20.81
N GLU A 47 9.63 -8.93 21.59
CA GLU A 47 8.47 -8.21 21.08
C GLU A 47 8.88 -7.01 20.22
N SER A 48 9.85 -6.20 20.66
CA SER A 48 10.36 -5.06 19.87
C SER A 48 11.02 -5.45 18.55
N GLN A 49 11.60 -6.64 18.44
CA GLN A 49 12.15 -7.15 17.18
C GLN A 49 11.03 -7.63 16.27
N ALA A 50 10.02 -8.31 16.82
CA ALA A 50 8.83 -8.71 16.08
C ALA A 50 8.05 -7.49 15.55
N GLU A 51 7.84 -6.45 16.37
CA GLU A 51 7.25 -5.19 15.93
C GLU A 51 8.01 -4.55 14.75
N LYS A 52 9.34 -4.49 14.82
CA LYS A 52 10.15 -3.97 13.70
C LYS A 52 10.00 -4.79 12.43
N LYS A 53 9.86 -6.10 12.55
CA LYS A 53 9.62 -6.99 11.42
C LYS A 53 8.24 -6.74 10.84
N VAL A 54 7.20 -6.67 11.67
CA VAL A 54 5.83 -6.36 11.24
C VAL A 54 5.75 -5.01 10.53
N GLN A 55 6.48 -3.97 10.99
CA GLN A 55 6.47 -2.64 10.36
C GLN A 55 7.00 -2.61 8.93
N THR A 56 7.63 -3.67 8.45
CA THR A 56 8.04 -3.79 7.04
C THR A 56 6.88 -4.10 6.10
N TYR A 57 5.73 -4.60 6.62
CA TYR A 57 4.55 -4.97 5.83
C TYR A 57 3.20 -4.57 6.45
N SER A 58 3.17 -4.13 7.71
CA SER A 58 1.95 -3.60 8.35
C SER A 58 2.30 -2.46 9.29
N GLN A 59 1.56 -1.36 9.19
CA GLN A 59 1.86 -0.17 9.98
C GLN A 59 1.21 -0.23 11.37
N PRO A 60 1.86 0.35 12.41
CA PRO A 60 1.29 0.42 13.74
C PRO A 60 -0.01 1.25 13.77
N PRO A 61 -0.86 1.03 14.79
CA PRO A 61 -2.07 1.82 14.98
C PRO A 61 -1.79 3.33 15.01
N GLY A 62 -2.58 4.11 14.28
CA GLY A 62 -2.38 5.54 14.12
C GLY A 62 -1.47 5.94 12.95
N ALA A 63 -0.69 5.01 12.38
CA ALA A 63 0.21 5.26 11.27
C ALA A 63 -0.22 4.61 9.93
N SER A 64 -1.25 3.77 9.94
CA SER A 64 -1.75 3.13 8.71
C SER A 64 -2.56 4.10 7.86
N GLU A 65 -2.26 4.16 6.56
CA GLU A 65 -3.02 4.97 5.58
C GLU A 65 -4.48 4.52 5.43
N HIS A 66 -4.80 3.26 5.74
CA HIS A 66 -6.18 2.75 5.71
C HIS A 66 -7.11 3.50 6.68
N GLN A 67 -6.56 4.12 7.73
CA GLN A 67 -7.31 4.93 8.68
C GLN A 67 -7.76 6.28 8.11
N THR A 68 -7.15 6.71 7.01
CA THR A 68 -7.55 7.93 6.28
C THR A 68 -8.75 7.71 5.37
N GLY A 69 -9.09 6.44 5.05
CA GLY A 69 -10.05 6.09 4.00
C GLY A 69 -9.52 6.33 2.57
N LEU A 70 -8.24 6.66 2.40
CA LEU A 70 -7.62 6.94 1.11
C LEU A 70 -6.75 5.80 0.57
N ALA A 71 -6.59 4.72 1.32
CA ALA A 71 -5.87 3.52 0.88
C ALA A 71 -6.81 2.34 0.68
N ILE A 72 -6.48 1.52 -0.30
CA ILE A 72 -7.14 0.25 -0.59
C ILE A 72 -6.10 -0.81 -0.91
N ASP A 73 -6.36 -2.03 -0.45
CA ASP A 73 -5.66 -3.22 -0.91
C ASP A 73 -6.57 -3.97 -1.87
N MET A 74 -6.07 -4.25 -3.08
CA MET A 74 -6.75 -5.06 -4.06
C MET A 74 -5.73 -5.87 -4.88
N SER A 75 -6.04 -7.12 -5.16
CA SER A 75 -5.19 -8.05 -5.89
C SER A 75 -6.00 -9.14 -6.57
N THR A 76 -5.32 -10.02 -7.30
CA THR A 76 -5.85 -11.30 -7.83
C THR A 76 -5.60 -12.46 -6.86
N VAL A 77 -4.82 -12.25 -5.81
CA VAL A 77 -4.45 -13.22 -4.77
C VAL A 77 -4.79 -12.68 -3.38
N ASP A 78 -4.65 -13.52 -2.36
CA ASP A 78 -4.91 -13.10 -1.00
C ASP A 78 -3.85 -12.14 -0.46
N SER A 79 -4.14 -11.54 0.69
CA SER A 79 -3.30 -10.55 1.36
C SER A 79 -1.88 -11.08 1.63
N LEU A 80 -0.89 -10.23 1.42
CA LEU A 80 0.55 -10.47 1.59
C LEU A 80 1.19 -11.44 0.56
N ASP A 81 0.42 -11.94 -0.40
CA ASP A 81 0.94 -12.70 -1.53
C ASP A 81 1.12 -11.78 -2.76
N GLU A 82 2.19 -11.97 -3.50
CA GLU A 82 2.43 -11.23 -4.74
C GLU A 82 1.62 -11.81 -5.90
N ALA A 83 0.94 -10.94 -6.64
CA ALA A 83 0.20 -11.31 -7.84
C ALA A 83 1.13 -11.46 -9.06
N ASP A 84 0.58 -11.90 -10.20
CA ASP A 84 1.33 -11.93 -11.45
C ASP A 84 1.87 -10.55 -11.83
N PRO A 85 3.21 -10.36 -11.96
CA PRO A 85 3.82 -9.06 -12.20
C PRO A 85 3.34 -8.37 -13.48
N ALA A 86 3.00 -9.14 -14.53
CA ALA A 86 2.53 -8.57 -15.79
C ALA A 86 1.11 -8.00 -15.66
N THR A 87 0.28 -8.63 -14.84
CA THR A 87 -1.06 -8.14 -14.48
C THR A 87 -0.98 -6.91 -13.60
N VAL A 88 -0.15 -6.94 -12.56
CA VAL A 88 0.11 -5.79 -11.68
C VAL A 88 0.60 -4.58 -12.47
N ALA A 89 1.53 -4.75 -13.41
CA ALA A 89 2.05 -3.67 -14.25
C ALA A 89 0.95 -3.00 -15.08
N LYS A 90 -0.02 -3.76 -15.60
CA LYS A 90 -1.17 -3.21 -16.34
C LYS A 90 -2.09 -2.42 -15.42
N VAL A 91 -2.40 -2.94 -14.23
CA VAL A 91 -3.25 -2.24 -13.25
C VAL A 91 -2.57 -0.99 -12.72
N LYS A 92 -1.29 -1.05 -12.38
CA LYS A 92 -0.48 0.13 -12.01
C LYS A 92 -0.55 1.22 -13.08
N LYS A 93 -0.50 0.86 -14.36
CA LYS A 93 -0.54 1.82 -15.48
C LYS A 93 -1.87 2.55 -15.60
N ILE A 94 -2.98 1.92 -15.24
CA ILE A 94 -4.31 2.56 -15.31
C ILE A 94 -4.69 3.30 -14.03
N ALA A 95 -4.07 3.00 -12.90
CA ALA A 95 -4.39 3.56 -11.58
C ALA A 95 -4.45 5.10 -11.56
N PRO A 96 -3.52 5.86 -12.21
CA PRO A 96 -3.54 7.32 -12.20
C PRO A 96 -4.81 7.94 -12.78
N LYS A 97 -5.42 7.32 -13.79
CA LYS A 97 -6.69 7.76 -14.38
C LYS A 97 -7.84 7.83 -13.37
N TYR A 98 -7.72 7.06 -12.28
CA TYR A 98 -8.68 6.99 -11.19
C TYR A 98 -8.21 7.72 -9.93
N GLY A 99 -7.05 8.38 -10.00
CA GLY A 99 -6.46 9.14 -8.91
C GLY A 99 -5.67 8.30 -7.90
N PHE A 100 -5.32 7.06 -8.26
CA PHE A 100 -4.54 6.15 -7.41
C PHE A 100 -3.10 6.00 -7.90
N VAL A 101 -2.20 5.71 -6.97
CA VAL A 101 -0.83 5.28 -7.24
C VAL A 101 -0.55 3.97 -6.48
N LEU A 102 0.31 3.12 -7.04
CA LEU A 102 0.88 2.01 -6.28
C LEU A 102 1.80 2.62 -5.22
N ARG A 103 1.45 2.44 -3.96
CA ARG A 103 2.02 3.21 -2.85
C ARG A 103 3.46 2.83 -2.51
N PHE A 104 3.76 1.54 -2.57
CA PHE A 104 5.04 0.96 -2.20
C PHE A 104 5.64 0.19 -3.38
N PRO A 105 6.11 0.92 -4.43
CA PRO A 105 6.65 0.29 -5.63
C PRO A 105 8.03 -0.34 -5.37
N ASP A 106 8.36 -1.34 -6.16
CA ASP A 106 9.67 -1.99 -6.12
C ASP A 106 10.82 -0.99 -6.32
N GLY A 107 11.92 -1.20 -5.61
CA GLY A 107 13.11 -0.35 -5.65
C GLY A 107 12.99 1.00 -4.92
N LYS A 108 11.89 1.29 -4.21
CA LYS A 108 11.63 2.57 -3.53
C LYS A 108 11.55 2.48 -2.00
N THR A 109 11.93 1.36 -1.41
CA THR A 109 11.90 1.14 0.06
C THR A 109 12.70 2.20 0.83
N SER A 110 13.81 2.70 0.28
CA SER A 110 14.60 3.78 0.90
C SER A 110 13.83 5.11 1.05
N SER A 111 12.85 5.35 0.17
CA SER A 111 11.99 6.53 0.21
C SER A 111 10.74 6.31 1.07
N THR A 112 10.12 5.13 0.95
CA THR A 112 8.82 4.84 1.57
C THR A 112 8.93 4.27 2.98
N GLY A 113 10.06 3.63 3.31
CA GLY A 113 10.26 2.89 4.57
C GLY A 113 9.54 1.54 4.62
N VAL A 114 8.82 1.16 3.56
CA VAL A 114 8.02 -0.07 3.45
C VAL A 114 8.54 -0.89 2.26
N GLY A 115 8.47 -2.22 2.36
CA GLY A 115 8.80 -3.14 1.30
C GLY A 115 7.86 -3.02 0.09
N TYR A 116 8.15 -3.76 -0.98
CA TYR A 116 7.27 -3.81 -2.14
C TYR A 116 5.92 -4.41 -1.77
N GLU A 117 4.84 -3.73 -2.17
CA GLU A 117 3.47 -4.19 -2.03
C GLU A 117 2.73 -3.94 -3.34
N ASP A 118 2.39 -5.01 -4.07
CA ASP A 118 1.71 -4.90 -5.36
C ASP A 118 0.19 -4.68 -5.25
N TRP A 119 -0.35 -4.80 -4.05
CA TRP A 119 -1.77 -4.70 -3.71
C TRP A 119 -2.18 -3.33 -3.14
N HIS A 120 -1.25 -2.56 -2.55
CA HIS A 120 -1.57 -1.34 -1.80
C HIS A 120 -1.59 -0.11 -2.68
N PHE A 121 -2.78 0.44 -2.91
CA PHE A 121 -3.00 1.65 -3.71
C PHE A 121 -3.46 2.81 -2.83
N ARG A 122 -2.84 3.98 -3.05
CA ARG A 122 -3.17 5.22 -2.36
C ARG A 122 -3.86 6.19 -3.31
N TYR A 123 -5.02 6.73 -2.87
CA TYR A 123 -5.68 7.83 -3.56
C TYR A 123 -4.98 9.16 -3.25
N VAL A 124 -4.59 9.88 -4.28
CA VAL A 124 -3.91 11.18 -4.20
C VAL A 124 -4.55 12.24 -5.11
N GLY A 125 -5.65 11.89 -5.80
CA GLY A 125 -6.26 12.71 -6.84
C GLY A 125 -5.60 12.49 -8.21
N LYS A 126 -6.36 12.74 -9.30
CA LYS A 126 -5.93 12.39 -10.66
C LYS A 126 -4.67 13.13 -11.09
N GLU A 127 -4.65 14.45 -10.96
CA GLU A 127 -3.52 15.29 -11.37
C GLU A 127 -2.23 14.90 -10.63
N SER A 128 -2.32 14.69 -9.31
CA SER A 128 -1.18 14.25 -8.51
C SER A 128 -0.72 12.83 -8.89
N ALA A 129 -1.67 11.90 -9.12
CA ALA A 129 -1.34 10.54 -9.48
C ALA A 129 -0.68 10.45 -10.86
N GLU A 130 -1.15 11.21 -11.84
CA GLU A 130 -0.56 11.30 -13.18
C GLU A 130 0.86 11.88 -13.09
N TYR A 131 1.03 13.00 -12.38
CA TYR A 131 2.34 13.64 -12.18
C TYR A 131 3.34 12.71 -11.49
N MET A 132 2.94 12.09 -10.37
CA MET A 132 3.80 11.15 -9.64
C MET A 132 4.22 9.96 -10.51
N THR A 133 3.30 9.44 -11.31
CA THR A 133 3.57 8.29 -12.19
C THR A 133 4.51 8.67 -13.34
N GLU A 134 4.28 9.82 -13.98
CA GLU A 134 5.12 10.33 -15.08
C GLU A 134 6.58 10.55 -14.62
N HIS A 135 6.75 11.07 -13.39
CA HIS A 135 8.08 11.39 -12.84
C HIS A 135 8.65 10.27 -11.94
N ASN A 136 7.97 9.12 -11.87
CA ASN A 136 8.35 7.97 -11.03
C ASN A 136 8.62 8.36 -9.56
N LEU A 137 7.72 9.16 -8.97
CA LEU A 137 7.83 9.67 -7.60
C LEU A 137 7.04 8.83 -6.62
N THR A 138 7.61 8.62 -5.43
CA THR A 138 6.84 8.18 -4.26
C THR A 138 6.01 9.34 -3.70
N LEU A 139 5.09 9.06 -2.80
CA LEU A 139 4.32 10.11 -2.13
C LEU A 139 5.24 11.02 -1.29
N GLU A 140 6.26 10.46 -0.66
CA GLU A 140 7.26 11.19 0.13
C GLU A 140 8.03 12.19 -0.75
N GLU A 141 8.56 11.71 -1.89
CA GLU A 141 9.29 12.54 -2.85
C GLU A 141 8.40 13.65 -3.42
N TYR A 142 7.14 13.33 -3.74
CA TYR A 142 6.18 14.31 -4.23
C TYR A 142 5.85 15.39 -3.20
N LEU A 143 5.65 15.02 -1.92
CA LEU A 143 5.39 15.98 -0.84
C LEU A 143 6.57 16.93 -0.60
N VAL A 144 7.82 16.46 -0.76
CA VAL A 144 9.00 17.33 -0.70
C VAL A 144 8.96 18.38 -1.81
N LEU A 145 8.70 17.96 -3.06
CA LEU A 145 8.60 18.91 -4.19
C LEU A 145 7.49 19.96 -3.99
N LEU A 146 6.33 19.58 -3.46
CA LEU A 146 5.25 20.51 -3.17
C LEU A 146 5.65 21.55 -2.13
N LYS A 147 6.35 21.13 -1.06
CA LYS A 147 6.83 22.04 -0.02
C LYS A 147 7.88 23.04 -0.54
N GLU A 148 8.70 22.64 -1.48
CA GLU A 148 9.71 23.53 -2.09
C GLU A 148 9.08 24.59 -2.99
N LYS A 149 7.99 24.24 -3.72
CA LYS A 149 7.28 25.19 -4.60
C LYS A 149 6.37 26.17 -3.87
N THR A 150 6.06 25.93 -2.60
CA THR A 150 5.19 26.79 -1.77
C THR A 150 5.95 27.75 -0.86
N LYS A 151 7.27 27.76 -0.93
CA LYS A 151 8.16 28.77 -0.30
C LYS A 151 8.51 29.87 -1.28
#